data_aaeb9f3d9aa1598027d27a391ff4582a
#
_entry.id   aaeb9f3d9aa1598027d27a391ff4582a
#
_cell.length_a   1.000
_cell.length_b   1.000
_cell.length_c   1.000
_cell.angle_alpha   90.00
_cell.angle_beta   90.00
_cell.angle_gamma   90.00
#
_symmetry.space_group_name_H-M   'P 1'
#
loop_
_entity.id
_entity.type
_entity.pdbx_description
1 polymer ?
#
loop_
_entity_poly.entity_id
_entity_poly.type
_entity_poly.pdbx_seq_one_letter_code
_entity_poly.pdbx_strand_id
1 'polypeptide(L)'
;MGETINIYGTDITLPDYDGEVESWGTDDKSEQYWRRMELPLYFEQVEYDRDGNALLDQRQREFANDQVHKCKEGFWFYNNGVKTYITGKHYFYLTYWKLENDIFPEYRDTDRRYFIFLEHWEKTPWCLGIIRGKKRREGASSQATSNLIYECIFFRNSFCGLTSKTQMDAKNTFTNMVAFGYRQLPVFLKPKQLNNKDSVSELVFAHKSVTVKGSKGSAIDNDTGHRSKVDYRAPGKNAYDSGRLSRALFDELAKFPPEVPASEFLSIVSKTLVQGVKRVGFIECPSTVNEMTKGGGAEFKIVWDLADHVKYPRTPNRFARYFSPSFDG
;
A
#
# COMPACT_ATOMS: atom_id res chain seq x y z
N MET A 1 12.41 -24.96 -9.54
CA MET A 1 13.05 -23.68 -9.07
C MET A 1 12.27 -22.54 -9.67
N GLY A 2 11.86 -21.58 -8.83
CA GLY A 2 11.11 -20.40 -9.27
C GLY A 2 11.90 -19.58 -10.30
N GLU A 3 11.18 -18.90 -11.17
CA GLU A 3 11.74 -17.94 -12.12
C GLU A 3 12.42 -16.79 -11.35
N THR A 4 13.64 -16.42 -11.75
CA THR A 4 14.35 -15.28 -11.15
C THR A 4 14.39 -14.13 -12.14
N ILE A 5 13.99 -12.93 -11.70
CA ILE A 5 14.03 -11.71 -12.49
C ILE A 5 14.93 -10.68 -11.83
N ASN A 6 15.69 -9.94 -12.64
CA ASN A 6 16.48 -8.81 -12.13
C ASN A 6 15.65 -7.52 -12.19
N ILE A 7 15.51 -6.86 -11.06
CA ILE A 7 14.83 -5.57 -10.97
C ILE A 7 15.75 -4.59 -10.27
N TYR A 8 16.20 -3.60 -11.00
CA TYR A 8 17.05 -2.51 -10.52
C TYR A 8 18.28 -3.02 -9.73
N GLY A 9 18.96 -4.04 -10.28
CA GLY A 9 20.15 -4.65 -9.69
C GLY A 9 19.89 -5.65 -8.56
N THR A 10 18.63 -5.99 -8.31
CA THR A 10 18.22 -7.00 -7.33
C THR A 10 17.67 -8.22 -8.04
N ASP A 11 18.24 -9.39 -7.78
CA ASP A 11 17.71 -10.68 -8.27
C ASP A 11 16.59 -11.14 -7.34
N ILE A 12 15.41 -11.29 -7.89
CA ILE A 12 14.19 -11.66 -7.13
C ILE A 12 13.64 -12.95 -7.70
N THR A 13 13.53 -13.98 -6.85
CA THR A 13 12.89 -15.22 -7.21
C THR A 13 11.38 -15.09 -7.00
N LEU A 14 10.63 -15.34 -8.08
CA LEU A 14 9.17 -15.34 -8.04
C LEU A 14 8.67 -16.61 -7.33
N PRO A 15 7.45 -16.60 -6.78
CA PRO A 15 6.85 -17.80 -6.20
C PRO A 15 6.80 -18.95 -7.22
N ASP A 16 7.02 -20.15 -6.74
CA ASP A 16 6.81 -21.34 -7.57
C ASP A 16 5.33 -21.40 -7.98
N TYR A 17 5.14 -21.92 -9.19
CA TYR A 17 3.82 -22.15 -9.73
C TYR A 17 3.52 -23.64 -9.73
N ASP A 18 2.52 -24.06 -9.00
CA ASP A 18 2.10 -25.44 -8.81
C ASP A 18 0.66 -25.75 -9.26
N GLY A 19 -0.02 -24.77 -9.86
CA GLY A 19 -1.41 -24.86 -10.26
C GLY A 19 -1.69 -24.50 -11.73
N GLU A 20 -2.96 -24.43 -12.09
CA GLU A 20 -3.40 -23.95 -13.39
C GLU A 20 -3.26 -22.42 -13.47
N VAL A 21 -2.64 -21.93 -14.55
CA VAL A 21 -2.59 -20.48 -14.83
C VAL A 21 -3.96 -20.05 -15.29
N GLU A 22 -4.54 -19.07 -14.60
CA GLU A 22 -5.83 -18.53 -15.02
C GLU A 22 -5.76 -17.99 -16.45
N SER A 23 -6.65 -18.49 -17.30
CA SER A 23 -6.86 -17.97 -18.63
C SER A 23 -8.09 -17.07 -18.63
N TRP A 24 -7.94 -15.86 -19.18
CA TRP A 24 -9.07 -14.93 -19.26
C TRP A 24 -9.54 -14.75 -20.68
N GLY A 25 -10.50 -15.58 -21.05
CA GLY A 25 -11.43 -15.29 -22.10
C GLY A 25 -11.14 -15.79 -23.51
N THR A 26 -9.99 -16.41 -23.80
CA THR A 26 -9.76 -17.13 -25.04
C THR A 26 -8.94 -18.40 -24.79
N ASP A 27 -9.16 -19.45 -25.58
CA ASP A 27 -8.33 -20.67 -25.52
C ASP A 27 -6.93 -20.41 -26.10
N ASP A 28 -6.77 -19.36 -26.90
CA ASP A 28 -5.47 -18.92 -27.42
C ASP A 28 -4.73 -18.08 -26.40
N LYS A 29 -3.70 -18.65 -25.80
CA LYS A 29 -2.87 -17.98 -24.80
C LYS A 29 -2.13 -16.77 -25.33
N SER A 30 -1.87 -16.69 -26.64
CA SER A 30 -1.20 -15.54 -27.28
C SER A 30 -2.05 -14.27 -27.30
N GLU A 31 -3.37 -14.42 -27.19
CA GLU A 31 -4.33 -13.31 -27.19
C GLU A 31 -4.86 -12.98 -25.79
N GLN A 32 -4.29 -13.59 -24.73
CA GLN A 32 -4.69 -13.33 -23.36
C GLN A 32 -3.95 -12.12 -22.81
N TYR A 33 -4.71 -11.20 -22.22
CA TYR A 33 -4.20 -10.00 -21.57
C TYR A 33 -4.80 -9.84 -20.18
N TRP A 34 -4.20 -8.97 -19.35
CA TRP A 34 -4.81 -8.59 -18.10
C TRP A 34 -6.24 -8.11 -18.31
N ARG A 35 -7.16 -8.69 -17.56
CA ARG A 35 -8.54 -8.23 -17.46
C ARG A 35 -8.91 -8.06 -16.00
N ARG A 36 -9.44 -6.89 -15.66
CA ARG A 36 -9.93 -6.66 -14.29
C ARG A 36 -11.11 -7.59 -14.03
N MET A 37 -11.09 -8.27 -12.88
CA MET A 37 -12.24 -9.05 -12.39
C MET A 37 -13.40 -8.09 -12.11
N GLU A 38 -14.55 -8.36 -12.70
CA GLU A 38 -15.78 -7.67 -12.37
C GLU A 38 -16.47 -8.32 -11.17
N LEU A 39 -17.06 -7.49 -10.32
CA LEU A 39 -17.80 -8.01 -9.19
C LEU A 39 -19.08 -8.71 -9.70
N PRO A 40 -19.30 -9.99 -9.34
CA PRO A 40 -20.51 -10.69 -9.77
C PRO A 40 -21.79 -10.00 -9.32
N LEU A 41 -22.84 -10.03 -10.16
CA LEU A 41 -24.12 -9.36 -9.91
C LEU A 41 -24.78 -9.75 -8.57
N TYR A 42 -24.53 -10.95 -8.06
CA TYR A 42 -25.08 -11.36 -6.77
C TYR A 42 -24.53 -10.58 -5.57
N PHE A 43 -23.49 -9.76 -5.74
CA PHE A 43 -23.04 -8.80 -4.72
C PHE A 43 -23.89 -7.52 -4.66
N GLU A 44 -24.79 -7.30 -5.61
CA GLU A 44 -25.79 -6.23 -5.53
C GLU A 44 -26.88 -6.54 -4.48
N GLN A 45 -27.02 -7.82 -4.08
CA GLN A 45 -28.05 -8.33 -3.17
C GLN A 45 -27.48 -8.71 -1.80
N VAL A 46 -26.45 -8.01 -1.32
CA VAL A 46 -25.89 -8.27 0.01
C VAL A 46 -26.86 -7.80 1.09
N GLU A 47 -27.21 -8.70 2.00
CA GLU A 47 -27.98 -8.39 3.19
C GLU A 47 -27.09 -7.82 4.30
N TYR A 48 -27.66 -7.04 5.20
CA TYR A 48 -26.95 -6.46 6.32
C TYR A 48 -27.67 -6.75 7.64
N ASP A 49 -26.90 -7.03 8.69
CA ASP A 49 -27.43 -7.13 10.05
C ASP A 49 -27.84 -5.76 10.63
N ARG A 50 -28.41 -5.77 11.86
CA ARG A 50 -28.86 -4.55 12.56
C ARG A 50 -27.70 -3.57 12.85
N ASP A 51 -26.48 -4.06 12.90
CA ASP A 51 -25.26 -3.28 13.14
C ASP A 51 -24.60 -2.82 11.85
N GLY A 52 -25.20 -3.16 10.69
CA GLY A 52 -24.70 -2.80 9.36
C GLY A 52 -23.50 -3.63 8.89
N ASN A 53 -23.31 -4.84 9.43
CA ASN A 53 -22.34 -5.78 8.92
C ASN A 53 -22.96 -6.59 7.79
N ALA A 54 -22.20 -6.83 6.72
CA ALA A 54 -22.66 -7.62 5.59
C ALA A 54 -22.83 -9.10 5.95
N LEU A 55 -23.98 -9.64 5.59
CA LEU A 55 -24.32 -11.06 5.75
C LEU A 55 -24.10 -11.75 4.39
N LEU A 56 -22.91 -12.21 4.14
CA LEU A 56 -22.59 -12.91 2.90
C LEU A 56 -23.14 -14.33 2.93
N ASP A 57 -23.82 -14.75 1.85
CA ASP A 57 -24.21 -16.14 1.63
C ASP A 57 -23.00 -17.04 1.32
N GLN A 58 -23.21 -18.33 1.10
CA GLN A 58 -22.12 -19.29 0.83
C GLN A 58 -21.36 -18.93 -0.44
N ARG A 59 -22.05 -18.63 -1.54
CA ARG A 59 -21.45 -18.29 -2.84
C ARG A 59 -20.65 -16.99 -2.78
N GLN A 60 -21.19 -15.99 -2.10
CA GLN A 60 -20.50 -14.71 -1.85
C GLN A 60 -19.25 -14.90 -1.01
N ARG A 61 -19.29 -15.78 0.02
CA ARG A 61 -18.12 -16.09 0.85
C ARG A 61 -17.04 -16.84 0.09
N GLU A 62 -17.41 -17.82 -0.73
CA GLU A 62 -16.45 -18.56 -1.57
C GLU A 62 -15.70 -17.64 -2.52
N PHE A 63 -16.43 -16.78 -3.24
CA PHE A 63 -15.83 -15.75 -4.08
C PHE A 63 -14.93 -14.79 -3.28
N ALA A 64 -15.43 -14.27 -2.17
CA ALA A 64 -14.67 -13.35 -1.32
C ALA A 64 -13.36 -13.98 -0.81
N ASN A 65 -13.39 -15.24 -0.41
CA ASN A 65 -12.20 -15.97 0.06
C ASN A 65 -11.17 -16.15 -1.05
N ASP A 66 -11.58 -16.52 -2.27
CA ASP A 66 -10.71 -16.61 -3.43
C ASP A 66 -10.03 -15.25 -3.72
N GLN A 67 -10.82 -14.18 -3.73
CA GLN A 67 -10.31 -12.83 -3.99
C GLN A 67 -9.37 -12.32 -2.87
N VAL A 68 -9.67 -12.62 -1.62
CA VAL A 68 -8.80 -12.33 -0.47
C VAL A 68 -7.49 -13.12 -0.58
N HIS A 69 -7.54 -14.37 -1.03
CA HIS A 69 -6.36 -15.19 -1.27
C HIS A 69 -5.46 -14.55 -2.33
N LYS A 70 -6.01 -14.17 -3.50
CA LYS A 70 -5.28 -13.47 -4.56
C LYS A 70 -4.69 -12.14 -4.10
N CYS A 71 -5.41 -11.39 -3.28
CA CYS A 71 -4.88 -10.16 -2.67
C CYS A 71 -3.69 -10.42 -1.73
N LYS A 72 -3.59 -11.58 -1.10
CA LYS A 72 -2.49 -11.91 -0.16
C LYS A 72 -1.30 -12.55 -0.85
N GLU A 73 -1.54 -13.54 -1.69
CA GLU A 73 -0.50 -14.39 -2.26
C GLU A 73 -0.06 -13.93 -3.66
N GLY A 74 -0.88 -13.10 -4.31
CA GLY A 74 -0.72 -12.82 -5.74
C GLY A 74 -1.19 -14.01 -6.59
N PHE A 75 -0.93 -13.95 -7.87
CA PHE A 75 -1.28 -15.06 -8.74
C PHE A 75 -0.59 -14.98 -10.09
N TRP A 76 -0.67 -16.10 -10.83
CA TRP A 76 -0.14 -16.23 -12.17
C TRP A 76 -1.26 -16.15 -13.21
N PHE A 77 -1.01 -15.47 -14.32
CA PHE A 77 -1.90 -15.39 -15.47
C PHE A 77 -1.10 -15.33 -16.76
N TYR A 78 -1.75 -15.49 -17.91
CA TYR A 78 -1.14 -15.22 -19.20
C TYR A 78 -1.38 -13.77 -19.60
N ASN A 79 -0.30 -13.07 -19.95
CA ASN A 79 -0.35 -11.71 -20.49
C ASN A 79 0.39 -11.70 -21.83
N ASN A 80 -0.34 -11.58 -22.92
CA ASN A 80 0.19 -11.67 -24.29
C ASN A 80 1.03 -12.95 -24.49
N GLY A 81 0.46 -14.10 -24.15
CA GLY A 81 1.12 -15.42 -24.27
C GLY A 81 2.22 -15.69 -23.26
N VAL A 82 2.62 -14.70 -22.46
CA VAL A 82 3.68 -14.83 -21.47
C VAL A 82 3.08 -15.12 -20.12
N LYS A 83 3.52 -16.21 -19.49
CA LYS A 83 3.18 -16.54 -18.11
C LYS A 83 3.72 -15.46 -17.18
N THR A 84 2.85 -14.79 -16.48
CA THR A 84 3.14 -13.57 -15.73
C THR A 84 2.64 -13.66 -14.31
N TYR A 85 3.50 -13.36 -13.33
CA TYR A 85 3.13 -13.24 -11.91
C TYR A 85 2.89 -11.78 -11.54
N ILE A 86 1.85 -11.53 -10.74
CA ILE A 86 1.66 -10.28 -10.02
C ILE A 86 1.50 -10.52 -8.53
N THR A 87 2.05 -9.62 -7.72
CA THR A 87 1.95 -9.69 -6.26
C THR A 87 0.52 -9.42 -5.79
N GLY A 88 0.19 -9.82 -4.56
CA GLY A 88 -1.13 -9.58 -3.98
C GLY A 88 -1.50 -8.10 -3.88
N LYS A 89 -0.54 -7.23 -3.55
CA LYS A 89 -0.74 -5.77 -3.55
C LYS A 89 -1.02 -5.22 -4.95
N HIS A 90 -0.33 -5.74 -5.97
CA HIS A 90 -0.58 -5.35 -7.36
C HIS A 90 -1.97 -5.81 -7.82
N TYR A 91 -2.37 -7.06 -7.48
CA TYR A 91 -3.71 -7.55 -7.73
C TYR A 91 -4.78 -6.66 -7.08
N PHE A 92 -4.60 -6.32 -5.79
CA PHE A 92 -5.50 -5.42 -5.07
C PHE A 92 -5.61 -4.04 -5.75
N TYR A 93 -4.47 -3.46 -6.15
CA TYR A 93 -4.41 -2.17 -6.84
C TYR A 93 -5.17 -2.19 -8.18
N LEU A 94 -4.92 -3.19 -9.01
CA LEU A 94 -5.55 -3.31 -10.34
C LEU A 94 -7.04 -3.64 -10.29
N THR A 95 -7.46 -4.44 -9.31
CA THR A 95 -8.81 -5.00 -9.28
C THR A 95 -9.79 -4.15 -8.47
N TYR A 96 -9.33 -3.61 -7.34
CA TYR A 96 -10.22 -2.99 -6.35
C TYR A 96 -9.95 -1.52 -6.08
N TRP A 97 -8.77 -1.01 -6.43
CA TRP A 97 -8.44 0.38 -6.16
C TRP A 97 -8.92 1.29 -7.28
N LYS A 98 -9.85 2.20 -6.98
CA LYS A 98 -10.26 3.24 -7.92
C LYS A 98 -9.43 4.50 -7.76
N LEU A 99 -9.07 5.08 -8.89
CA LEU A 99 -8.40 6.38 -8.98
C LEU A 99 -9.42 7.51 -8.79
N GLU A 100 -8.95 8.72 -8.48
CA GLU A 100 -9.81 9.87 -8.19
C GLU A 100 -10.78 10.27 -9.32
N ASN A 101 -10.50 9.87 -10.56
CA ASN A 101 -11.38 10.05 -11.72
C ASN A 101 -12.37 8.90 -11.94
N ASP A 102 -12.60 8.07 -10.92
CA ASP A 102 -13.52 6.92 -10.90
C ASP A 102 -13.20 5.81 -11.90
N ILE A 103 -11.97 5.72 -12.37
CA ILE A 103 -11.47 4.63 -13.22
C ILE A 103 -10.56 3.67 -12.43
N PHE A 104 -10.42 2.44 -12.92
CA PHE A 104 -9.44 1.49 -12.40
C PHE A 104 -8.09 1.67 -13.09
N PRO A 105 -6.97 1.38 -12.37
CA PRO A 105 -5.66 1.36 -12.99
C PRO A 105 -5.59 0.31 -14.12
N GLU A 106 -4.87 0.63 -15.16
CA GLU A 106 -4.52 -0.33 -16.19
C GLU A 106 -3.24 -1.10 -15.82
N TYR A 107 -3.14 -2.33 -16.31
CA TYR A 107 -1.93 -3.13 -16.14
C TYR A 107 -0.76 -2.50 -16.91
N ARG A 108 0.37 -2.34 -16.22
CA ARG A 108 1.65 -1.94 -16.82
C ARG A 108 2.77 -2.79 -16.24
N ASP A 109 3.67 -3.27 -17.07
CA ASP A 109 4.79 -4.10 -16.61
C ASP A 109 5.74 -3.31 -15.68
N THR A 110 5.87 -2.00 -15.86
CA THR A 110 6.62 -1.13 -14.94
C THR A 110 6.04 -1.12 -13.53
N ASP A 111 4.71 -1.13 -13.39
CA ASP A 111 4.05 -1.22 -12.09
C ASP A 111 4.26 -2.61 -11.49
N ARG A 112 4.12 -3.68 -12.29
CA ARG A 112 4.41 -5.04 -11.89
C ARG A 112 5.82 -5.17 -11.31
N ARG A 113 6.81 -4.66 -12.01
CA ARG A 113 8.21 -4.68 -11.55
C ARG A 113 8.37 -3.93 -10.22
N TYR A 114 7.72 -2.78 -10.06
CA TYR A 114 7.76 -2.03 -8.81
C TYR A 114 7.12 -2.83 -7.65
N PHE A 115 5.94 -3.41 -7.85
CA PHE A 115 5.27 -4.18 -6.80
C PHE A 115 6.05 -5.44 -6.40
N ILE A 116 6.71 -6.12 -7.34
CA ILE A 116 7.61 -7.25 -7.04
C ILE A 116 8.83 -6.76 -6.23
N PHE A 117 9.43 -5.65 -6.63
CA PHE A 117 10.54 -5.03 -5.91
C PHE A 117 10.12 -4.60 -4.49
N LEU A 118 8.96 -3.97 -4.35
CA LEU A 118 8.39 -3.57 -3.07
C LEU A 118 8.24 -4.77 -2.13
N GLU A 119 7.62 -5.85 -2.60
CA GLU A 119 7.39 -7.05 -1.80
C GLU A 119 8.71 -7.72 -1.37
N HIS A 120 9.70 -7.77 -2.24
CA HIS A 120 11.03 -8.28 -1.89
C HIS A 120 11.66 -7.51 -0.72
N TRP A 121 11.64 -6.17 -0.79
CA TRP A 121 12.22 -5.34 0.27
C TRP A 121 11.38 -5.32 1.53
N GLU A 122 10.08 -5.51 1.43
CA GLU A 122 9.21 -5.74 2.59
C GLU A 122 9.51 -7.07 3.29
N LYS A 123 9.96 -8.07 2.58
CA LYS A 123 10.41 -9.35 3.16
C LYS A 123 11.83 -9.28 3.73
N THR A 124 12.59 -8.25 3.41
CA THR A 124 13.97 -8.05 3.88
C THR A 124 13.98 -7.43 5.29
N PRO A 125 14.41 -8.13 6.34
CA PRO A 125 14.17 -7.73 7.75
C PRO A 125 14.80 -6.40 8.15
N TRP A 126 15.92 -6.03 7.55
CA TRP A 126 16.62 -4.80 7.90
C TRP A 126 16.11 -3.57 7.14
N CYS A 127 15.43 -3.76 6.00
CA CYS A 127 14.96 -2.68 5.15
C CYS A 127 13.75 -1.98 5.77
N LEU A 128 13.78 -0.66 5.89
CA LEU A 128 12.71 0.15 6.49
C LEU A 128 11.77 0.76 5.44
N GLY A 129 12.15 0.74 4.17
CA GLY A 129 11.33 1.34 3.13
C GLY A 129 12.03 1.52 1.80
N ILE A 130 11.33 2.16 0.88
CA ILE A 130 11.82 2.46 -0.47
C ILE A 130 11.83 3.97 -0.69
N ILE A 131 12.97 4.47 -1.17
CA ILE A 131 13.10 5.81 -1.74
C ILE A 131 12.90 5.67 -3.25
N ARG A 132 11.79 6.21 -3.77
CA ARG A 132 11.42 6.05 -5.18
C ARG A 132 11.56 7.36 -5.95
N GLY A 133 12.52 7.41 -6.88
CA GLY A 133 12.57 8.44 -7.91
C GLY A 133 11.52 8.16 -8.99
N LYS A 134 10.68 9.11 -9.32
CA LYS A 134 9.58 8.93 -10.29
C LYS A 134 9.48 10.10 -11.27
N LYS A 135 8.90 9.83 -12.44
CA LYS A 135 8.36 10.88 -13.31
C LYS A 135 7.00 11.37 -12.77
N ARG A 136 6.59 12.54 -13.24
CA ARG A 136 5.23 13.03 -12.96
C ARG A 136 4.20 12.12 -13.62
N ARG A 137 3.06 11.89 -12.93
CA ARG A 137 1.89 11.14 -13.42
C ARG A 137 2.12 9.64 -13.66
N GLU A 138 3.10 9.03 -13.01
CA GLU A 138 3.33 7.58 -13.07
C GLU A 138 2.39 6.75 -12.16
N GLY A 139 1.52 7.39 -11.38
CA GLY A 139 0.62 6.69 -10.45
C GLY A 139 1.27 6.26 -9.14
N ALA A 140 2.53 6.60 -8.87
CA ALA A 140 3.26 6.15 -7.68
C ALA A 140 2.58 6.53 -6.36
N SER A 141 2.01 7.76 -6.26
CA SER A 141 1.25 8.18 -5.07
C SER A 141 -0.03 7.37 -4.90
N SER A 142 -0.73 7.02 -6.01
CA SER A 142 -1.92 6.17 -5.98
C SER A 142 -1.59 4.73 -5.56
N GLN A 143 -0.48 4.16 -6.05
CA GLN A 143 0.01 2.84 -5.62
C GLN A 143 0.32 2.83 -4.13
N ALA A 144 1.05 3.84 -3.63
CA ALA A 144 1.39 3.92 -2.22
C ALA A 144 0.17 4.16 -1.32
N THR A 145 -0.82 4.97 -1.75
CA THR A 145 -2.08 5.15 -1.00
C THR A 145 -2.92 3.87 -0.96
N SER A 146 -2.95 3.08 -2.04
CA SER A 146 -3.60 1.77 -2.01
C SER A 146 -2.94 0.83 -1.00
N ASN A 147 -1.60 0.88 -0.87
CA ASN A 147 -0.85 0.10 0.10
C ASN A 147 -1.16 0.49 1.57
N LEU A 148 -1.49 1.77 1.86
CA LEU A 148 -1.93 2.18 3.20
C LEU A 148 -3.25 1.50 3.58
N ILE A 149 -4.21 1.49 2.66
CA ILE A 149 -5.52 0.84 2.89
C ILE A 149 -5.38 -0.68 2.90
N TYR A 150 -4.58 -1.25 2.01
CA TYR A 150 -4.24 -2.67 2.02
C TYR A 150 -3.71 -3.11 3.41
N GLU A 151 -2.79 -2.34 4.00
CA GLU A 151 -2.26 -2.60 5.35
C GLU A 151 -3.39 -2.62 6.40
N CYS A 152 -4.31 -1.65 6.33
CA CYS A 152 -5.45 -1.58 7.27
C CYS A 152 -6.46 -2.71 7.10
N ILE A 153 -6.59 -3.29 5.88
CA ILE A 153 -7.51 -4.38 5.59
C ILE A 153 -6.96 -5.73 6.07
N PHE A 154 -5.70 -6.01 5.73
CA PHE A 154 -5.14 -7.35 5.89
C PHE A 154 -4.36 -7.55 7.20
N PHE A 155 -4.02 -6.46 7.90
CA PHE A 155 -3.28 -6.52 9.16
C PHE A 155 -4.03 -5.77 10.27
N ARG A 156 -4.11 -6.42 11.45
CA ARG A 156 -4.74 -5.81 12.63
C ARG A 156 -3.78 -4.88 13.35
N ASN A 157 -4.34 -3.90 14.07
CA ASN A 157 -3.59 -2.92 14.86
C ASN A 157 -2.61 -2.11 14.03
N SER A 158 -2.92 -1.87 12.76
CA SER A 158 -2.07 -1.11 11.85
C SER A 158 -2.31 0.39 12.04
N PHE A 159 -1.23 1.12 12.24
CA PHE A 159 -1.23 2.56 12.16
C PHE A 159 -0.52 3.01 10.89
N CYS A 160 -1.28 3.60 9.96
CA CYS A 160 -0.77 4.08 8.68
C CYS A 160 -0.71 5.61 8.67
N GLY A 161 0.37 6.17 8.18
CA GLY A 161 0.61 7.61 8.14
C GLY A 161 0.81 8.14 6.72
N LEU A 162 0.37 9.37 6.48
CA LEU A 162 0.58 10.10 5.22
C LEU A 162 1.10 11.50 5.51
N THR A 163 2.17 11.90 4.82
CA THR A 163 2.54 13.32 4.72
C THR A 163 3.00 13.65 3.30
N SER A 164 3.00 14.93 2.95
CA SER A 164 3.45 15.42 1.64
C SER A 164 4.18 16.74 1.82
N LYS A 165 4.61 17.38 0.74
CA LYS A 165 5.38 18.64 0.76
C LYS A 165 4.69 19.78 1.50
N THR A 166 3.34 19.82 1.56
CA THR A 166 2.54 20.76 2.36
C THR A 166 1.40 20.04 3.05
N GLN A 167 0.81 20.69 4.07
CA GLN A 167 -0.39 20.17 4.72
C GLN A 167 -1.58 20.05 3.76
N MET A 168 -1.72 20.97 2.83
CA MET A 168 -2.80 20.96 1.85
C MET A 168 -2.63 19.80 0.87
N ASP A 169 -1.41 19.54 0.38
CA ASP A 169 -1.14 18.38 -0.49
C ASP A 169 -1.40 17.06 0.24
N ALA A 170 -0.97 16.94 1.51
CA ALA A 170 -1.25 15.76 2.33
C ALA A 170 -2.77 15.54 2.51
N LYS A 171 -3.53 16.61 2.81
CA LYS A 171 -4.99 16.58 2.89
C LYS A 171 -5.63 16.14 1.58
N ASN A 172 -5.22 16.73 0.47
CA ASN A 172 -5.75 16.40 -0.86
C ASN A 172 -5.48 14.94 -1.22
N THR A 173 -4.26 14.45 -1.02
CA THR A 173 -3.91 13.04 -1.22
C THR A 173 -4.75 12.13 -0.34
N PHE A 174 -4.94 12.49 0.93
CA PHE A 174 -5.78 11.71 1.83
C PHE A 174 -7.25 11.67 1.36
N THR A 175 -7.84 12.82 1.06
CA THR A 175 -9.25 12.92 0.70
C THR A 175 -9.55 12.27 -0.65
N ASN A 176 -8.74 12.62 -1.69
CA ASN A 176 -9.02 12.24 -3.07
C ASN A 176 -8.49 10.86 -3.45
N MET A 177 -7.50 10.33 -2.72
CA MET A 177 -6.96 9.00 -2.99
C MET A 177 -7.31 8.01 -1.87
N VAL A 178 -6.90 8.28 -0.62
CA VAL A 178 -7.07 7.31 0.47
C VAL A 178 -8.55 7.11 0.83
N ALA A 179 -9.25 8.19 1.18
CA ALA A 179 -10.64 8.12 1.60
C ALA A 179 -11.57 7.78 0.43
N PHE A 180 -11.31 8.31 -0.75
CA PHE A 180 -12.06 7.96 -1.96
C PHE A 180 -11.90 6.48 -2.30
N GLY A 181 -10.67 5.98 -2.45
CA GLY A 181 -10.40 4.58 -2.79
C GLY A 181 -11.00 3.61 -1.78
N TYR A 182 -10.88 3.89 -0.47
CA TYR A 182 -11.52 3.09 0.57
C TYR A 182 -13.05 3.01 0.39
N ARG A 183 -13.70 4.13 0.08
CA ARG A 183 -15.18 4.15 -0.10
C ARG A 183 -15.65 3.31 -1.27
N GLN A 184 -14.81 3.13 -2.29
CA GLN A 184 -15.13 2.35 -3.49
C GLN A 184 -14.88 0.84 -3.34
N LEU A 185 -14.26 0.40 -2.25
CA LEU A 185 -13.99 -1.03 -2.03
C LEU A 185 -15.28 -1.85 -1.93
N PRO A 186 -15.27 -3.10 -2.44
CA PRO A 186 -16.38 -4.01 -2.25
C PRO A 186 -16.53 -4.38 -0.77
N VAL A 187 -17.74 -4.75 -0.40
CA VAL A 187 -18.13 -4.98 1.00
C VAL A 187 -17.23 -5.99 1.73
N PHE A 188 -16.76 -7.03 1.05
CA PHE A 188 -15.95 -8.07 1.65
C PHE A 188 -14.47 -7.67 1.89
N LEU A 189 -14.01 -6.57 1.29
CA LEU A 189 -12.70 -5.97 1.54
C LEU A 189 -12.77 -4.70 2.41
N LYS A 190 -13.97 -4.26 2.77
CA LYS A 190 -14.20 -2.96 3.40
C LYS A 190 -14.34 -3.11 4.92
N PRO A 191 -13.28 -2.87 5.72
CA PRO A 191 -13.42 -2.87 7.17
C PRO A 191 -14.38 -1.77 7.62
N LYS A 192 -15.14 -2.04 8.69
CA LYS A 192 -16.12 -1.09 9.23
C LYS A 192 -15.40 0.17 9.74
N GLN A 193 -15.79 1.32 9.20
CA GLN A 193 -15.32 2.61 9.67
C GLN A 193 -16.05 3.00 10.96
N LEU A 194 -15.30 3.37 12.00
CA LEU A 194 -15.86 3.75 13.31
C LEU A 194 -16.19 5.24 13.39
N ASN A 195 -15.27 6.08 12.88
CA ASN A 195 -15.48 7.52 12.90
C ASN A 195 -16.47 7.98 11.81
N ASN A 196 -16.86 9.26 11.85
CA ASN A 196 -17.81 9.81 10.87
C ASN A 196 -17.34 9.50 9.43
N LYS A 197 -18.29 9.10 8.58
CA LYS A 197 -18.03 8.80 7.15
C LYS A 197 -17.39 9.97 6.39
N ASP A 198 -17.63 11.20 6.87
CA ASP A 198 -17.09 12.44 6.30
C ASP A 198 -15.79 12.91 6.96
N SER A 199 -15.15 12.05 7.77
CA SER A 199 -13.85 12.40 8.37
C SER A 199 -12.84 12.74 7.28
N VAL A 200 -12.27 13.93 7.39
CA VAL A 200 -11.30 14.47 6.42
C VAL A 200 -9.86 14.40 6.92
N SER A 201 -9.64 13.91 8.14
CA SER A 201 -8.32 13.87 8.78
C SER A 201 -7.80 12.46 9.07
N GLU A 202 -8.71 11.51 9.25
CA GLU A 202 -8.36 10.12 9.54
C GLU A 202 -9.50 9.15 9.20
N LEU A 203 -9.14 7.91 8.88
CA LEU A 203 -10.06 6.78 8.84
C LEU A 203 -9.69 5.82 9.98
N VAL A 204 -10.67 5.49 10.81
CA VAL A 204 -10.50 4.57 11.94
C VAL A 204 -11.35 3.34 11.72
N PHE A 205 -10.73 2.16 11.73
CA PHE A 205 -11.36 0.87 11.50
C PHE A 205 -11.35 0.06 12.79
N ALA A 206 -12.50 0.06 13.47
CA ALA A 206 -12.69 -0.70 14.69
C ALA A 206 -14.14 -1.18 14.80
N HIS A 207 -14.39 -2.22 15.59
CA HIS A 207 -15.74 -2.49 16.05
C HIS A 207 -16.02 -1.65 17.29
N LYS A 208 -17.24 -1.12 17.37
CA LYS A 208 -17.74 -0.47 18.57
C LYS A 208 -17.79 -1.51 19.68
N SER A 209 -17.03 -1.33 20.77
CA SER A 209 -17.18 -2.18 21.95
C SER A 209 -18.60 -2.05 22.47
N VAL A 210 -19.32 -3.16 22.60
CA VAL A 210 -20.61 -3.18 23.31
C VAL A 210 -20.27 -3.12 24.78
N THR A 211 -20.45 -1.96 25.41
CA THR A 211 -20.40 -1.85 26.86
C THR A 211 -21.61 -2.58 27.41
N VAL A 212 -21.45 -3.83 27.83
CA VAL A 212 -22.46 -4.51 28.62
C VAL A 212 -22.48 -3.83 29.98
N LYS A 213 -23.51 -3.02 30.24
CA LYS A 213 -23.81 -2.51 31.58
C LYS A 213 -24.23 -3.68 32.48
N GLY A 214 -23.24 -4.39 33.02
CA GLY A 214 -23.44 -5.34 34.09
C GLY A 214 -23.25 -4.62 35.43
N SER A 215 -24.05 -4.95 36.41
CA SER A 215 -23.98 -4.45 37.78
C SER A 215 -22.56 -4.60 38.34
N LYS A 216 -21.94 -3.48 38.72
CA LYS A 216 -20.65 -3.34 39.41
C LYS A 216 -19.39 -3.75 38.62
N GLY A 217 -18.80 -2.77 37.93
CA GLY A 217 -17.36 -2.65 37.75
C GLY A 217 -16.76 -3.47 36.58
N SER A 218 -16.00 -2.79 35.82
CA SER A 218 -15.18 -3.15 34.67
C SER A 218 -15.93 -3.38 33.36
N ALA A 219 -15.86 -2.38 32.48
CA ALA A 219 -16.11 -2.56 31.06
C ALA A 219 -15.08 -3.56 30.51
N ILE A 220 -15.51 -4.75 30.17
CA ILE A 220 -14.70 -5.68 29.36
C ILE A 220 -14.74 -5.11 27.96
N ASP A 221 -13.63 -4.53 27.53
CA ASP A 221 -13.45 -4.04 26.17
C ASP A 221 -13.28 -5.25 25.24
N ASN A 222 -14.38 -5.81 24.77
CA ASN A 222 -14.41 -6.87 23.77
C ASN A 222 -14.25 -6.29 22.36
N ASP A 223 -13.23 -5.47 22.15
CA ASP A 223 -12.90 -4.93 20.83
C ASP A 223 -12.33 -6.05 19.94
N THR A 224 -13.20 -6.67 19.17
CA THR A 224 -12.86 -7.74 18.20
C THR A 224 -12.50 -7.19 16.82
N GLY A 225 -12.48 -5.87 16.64
CA GLY A 225 -12.28 -5.20 15.35
C GLY A 225 -10.83 -5.18 14.85
N HIS A 226 -10.65 -4.55 13.70
CA HIS A 226 -9.33 -4.39 13.06
C HIS A 226 -8.37 -3.52 13.86
N ARG A 227 -8.87 -2.54 14.65
CA ARG A 227 -8.09 -1.56 15.41
C ARG A 227 -7.03 -0.84 14.57
N SER A 228 -7.29 -0.68 13.28
CA SER A 228 -6.38 -0.06 12.35
C SER A 228 -6.84 1.36 12.03
N LYS A 229 -5.90 2.22 11.70
CA LYS A 229 -6.20 3.59 11.27
C LYS A 229 -5.21 4.10 10.25
N VAL A 230 -5.66 5.06 9.44
CA VAL A 230 -4.82 5.88 8.59
C VAL A 230 -5.14 7.35 8.82
N ASP A 231 -4.11 8.16 9.04
CA ASP A 231 -4.22 9.62 9.17
C ASP A 231 -3.24 10.32 8.21
N TYR A 232 -3.43 11.63 8.03
CA TYR A 232 -2.42 12.48 7.41
C TYR A 232 -1.96 13.57 8.39
N ARG A 233 -0.72 14.02 8.21
CA ARG A 233 -0.13 15.11 8.99
C ARG A 233 0.58 16.10 8.08
N ALA A 234 0.67 17.34 8.55
CA ALA A 234 1.54 18.34 7.93
C ALA A 234 3.01 17.87 7.97
N PRO A 235 3.83 18.24 6.97
CA PRO A 235 5.25 17.97 7.05
C PRO A 235 5.85 18.71 8.27
N GLY A 236 6.58 17.97 9.09
CA GLY A 236 7.24 18.48 10.27
C GLY A 236 8.23 17.43 10.78
N LYS A 237 9.36 17.85 11.35
CA LYS A 237 10.43 16.94 11.80
C LYS A 237 9.89 15.80 12.67
N ASN A 238 8.92 16.10 13.54
CA ASN A 238 8.36 15.16 14.51
C ASN A 238 6.93 14.72 14.15
N ALA A 239 6.54 14.79 12.87
CA ALA A 239 5.16 14.52 12.46
C ALA A 239 4.65 13.13 12.92
N TYR A 240 5.55 12.14 12.98
CA TYR A 240 5.23 10.76 13.36
C TYR A 240 6.21 10.19 14.41
N ASP A 241 6.86 10.99 15.22
CA ASP A 241 7.87 10.52 16.18
C ASP A 241 7.29 9.75 17.36
N SER A 242 6.03 9.99 17.70
CA SER A 242 5.34 9.39 18.87
C SER A 242 4.51 8.14 18.55
N GLY A 243 4.40 7.75 17.29
CA GLY A 243 3.55 6.65 16.85
C GLY A 243 4.33 5.45 16.35
N ARG A 244 3.86 4.22 16.61
CA ARG A 244 4.39 3.02 15.97
C ARG A 244 3.72 2.87 14.61
N LEU A 245 4.40 3.30 13.55
CA LEU A 245 3.89 3.17 12.19
C LEU A 245 4.01 1.72 11.70
N SER A 246 2.93 1.19 11.15
CA SER A 246 2.93 -0.07 10.38
C SER A 246 3.27 0.19 8.92
N ARG A 247 2.71 1.27 8.35
CA ARG A 247 3.02 1.73 7.01
C ARG A 247 2.94 3.25 6.91
N ALA A 248 3.79 3.85 6.06
CA ALA A 248 3.64 5.27 5.78
C ALA A 248 3.97 5.62 4.33
N LEU A 249 3.33 6.69 3.85
CA LEU A 249 3.62 7.37 2.59
C LEU A 249 4.15 8.77 2.88
N PHE A 250 5.38 9.05 2.44
CA PHE A 250 5.95 10.40 2.45
C PHE A 250 6.12 10.87 1.01
N ASP A 251 5.02 11.45 0.51
CA ASP A 251 4.95 11.85 -0.91
C ASP A 251 5.72 13.15 -1.15
N GLU A 252 6.42 13.19 -2.29
CA GLU A 252 7.25 14.33 -2.72
C GLU A 252 8.33 14.73 -1.69
N LEU A 253 9.01 13.73 -1.10
CA LEU A 253 10.05 13.92 -0.06
C LEU A 253 11.15 14.92 -0.49
N ALA A 254 11.53 14.94 -1.78
CA ALA A 254 12.49 15.90 -2.31
C ALA A 254 12.01 17.37 -2.29
N LYS A 255 10.74 17.60 -1.98
CA LYS A 255 10.10 18.91 -1.95
C LYS A 255 9.62 19.31 -0.55
N PHE A 256 10.06 18.58 0.47
CA PHE A 256 9.77 18.96 1.85
C PHE A 256 10.35 20.35 2.16
N PRO A 257 9.73 21.12 3.07
CA PRO A 257 10.20 22.44 3.44
C PRO A 257 11.65 22.40 3.95
N PRO A 258 12.44 23.45 3.73
CA PRO A 258 13.86 23.48 4.16
C PRO A 258 14.06 23.23 5.66
N GLU A 259 13.10 23.59 6.49
CA GLU A 259 13.10 23.35 7.94
C GLU A 259 12.83 21.88 8.31
N VAL A 260 12.49 21.03 7.32
CA VAL A 260 12.27 19.58 7.48
C VAL A 260 13.18 18.83 6.52
N PRO A 261 14.51 18.79 6.75
CA PRO A 261 15.44 18.07 5.89
C PRO A 261 15.07 16.60 5.80
N ALA A 262 15.05 16.04 4.59
CA ALA A 262 14.64 14.67 4.34
C ALA A 262 15.46 13.64 5.15
N SER A 263 16.75 13.86 5.29
CA SER A 263 17.66 13.01 6.05
C SER A 263 17.33 12.98 7.54
N GLU A 264 17.09 14.15 8.15
CA GLU A 264 16.71 14.29 9.56
C GLU A 264 15.32 13.68 9.81
N PHE A 265 14.34 14.01 8.97
CA PHE A 265 12.99 13.48 9.04
C PHE A 265 12.97 11.95 9.01
N LEU A 266 13.63 11.33 8.03
CA LEU A 266 13.70 9.88 7.93
C LEU A 266 14.46 9.24 9.10
N SER A 267 15.49 9.89 9.62
CA SER A 267 16.19 9.41 10.82
C SER A 267 15.27 9.34 12.04
N ILE A 268 14.41 10.34 12.24
CA ILE A 268 13.45 10.39 13.35
C ILE A 268 12.37 9.31 13.16
N VAL A 269 11.72 9.30 11.99
CA VAL A 269 10.61 8.38 11.70
C VAL A 269 11.07 6.92 11.67
N SER A 270 12.30 6.63 11.24
CA SER A 270 12.85 5.28 11.23
C SER A 270 12.80 4.59 12.61
N LYS A 271 12.84 5.35 13.69
CA LYS A 271 12.72 4.84 15.07
C LYS A 271 11.33 4.27 15.34
N THR A 272 10.29 4.80 14.71
CA THR A 272 8.91 4.34 14.89
C THR A 272 8.62 3.03 14.16
N LEU A 273 9.49 2.64 13.22
CA LEU A 273 9.38 1.43 12.42
C LEU A 273 10.06 0.21 13.05
N VAL A 274 10.67 0.40 14.22
CA VAL A 274 11.44 -0.65 14.89
C VAL A 274 10.99 -0.78 16.33
N GLN A 275 10.82 -2.00 16.79
CA GLN A 275 10.57 -2.33 18.20
C GLN A 275 11.67 -3.28 18.70
N GLY A 276 12.57 -2.76 19.54
CA GLY A 276 13.81 -3.47 19.85
C GLY A 276 14.63 -3.69 18.59
N VAL A 277 14.90 -4.94 18.23
CA VAL A 277 15.63 -5.30 17.01
C VAL A 277 14.72 -5.63 15.81
N LYS A 278 13.41 -5.76 16.06
CA LYS A 278 12.44 -6.19 15.04
C LYS A 278 11.86 -5.00 14.29
N ARG A 279 11.88 -5.06 12.98
CA ARG A 279 11.11 -4.14 12.16
C ARG A 279 9.62 -4.41 12.32
N VAL A 280 8.83 -3.34 12.50
CA VAL A 280 7.38 -3.38 12.68
C VAL A 280 6.61 -2.54 11.66
N GLY A 281 7.33 -1.79 10.82
CA GLY A 281 6.71 -0.96 9.81
C GLY A 281 7.56 -0.79 8.55
N PHE A 282 6.97 -0.17 7.52
CA PHE A 282 7.59 0.05 6.22
C PHE A 282 7.13 1.38 5.60
N ILE A 283 8.04 2.11 4.96
CA ILE A 283 7.78 3.43 4.39
C ILE A 283 7.97 3.41 2.87
N GLU A 284 7.10 4.12 2.16
CA GLU A 284 7.27 4.45 0.75
C GLU A 284 7.46 5.96 0.59
N CYS A 285 8.54 6.35 -0.09
CA CYS A 285 8.92 7.75 -0.30
C CYS A 285 9.03 8.06 -1.80
N PRO A 286 7.90 8.12 -2.54
CA PRO A 286 7.94 8.52 -3.94
C PRO A 286 8.18 10.02 -4.06
N SER A 287 9.09 10.43 -4.97
CA SER A 287 9.33 11.83 -5.26
C SER A 287 9.73 12.06 -6.70
N THR A 288 9.22 13.14 -7.28
CA THR A 288 9.77 13.65 -8.52
C THR A 288 11.09 14.36 -8.22
N VAL A 289 12.10 14.07 -9.03
CA VAL A 289 13.43 14.64 -8.85
C VAL A 289 13.38 16.14 -9.15
N ASN A 290 13.83 16.94 -8.20
CA ASN A 290 14.10 18.36 -8.37
C ASN A 290 15.59 18.57 -8.67
N GLU A 291 16.00 19.84 -8.88
CA GLU A 291 17.40 20.21 -8.95
C GLU A 291 18.15 19.69 -7.71
N MET A 292 19.04 18.71 -7.91
CA MET A 292 19.72 17.99 -6.81
C MET A 292 20.85 18.79 -6.16
N THR A 293 21.03 20.04 -6.53
CA THR A 293 22.10 20.91 -6.04
C THR A 293 21.62 21.92 -5.00
N LYS A 294 20.31 22.08 -4.83
CA LYS A 294 19.73 23.10 -3.95
C LYS A 294 18.54 22.59 -3.14
N GLY A 295 18.39 23.12 -1.93
CA GLY A 295 17.23 22.90 -1.07
C GLY A 295 16.89 21.45 -0.81
N GLY A 296 15.62 21.10 -0.87
CA GLY A 296 15.13 19.73 -0.62
C GLY A 296 15.66 18.67 -1.60
N GLY A 297 16.08 19.07 -2.82
CA GLY A 297 16.71 18.17 -3.78
C GLY A 297 18.10 17.71 -3.34
N ALA A 298 18.89 18.56 -2.72
CA ALA A 298 20.19 18.20 -2.16
C ALA A 298 20.03 17.21 -1.00
N GLU A 299 19.10 17.46 -0.10
CA GLU A 299 18.76 16.54 0.99
C GLU A 299 18.25 15.19 0.48
N PHE A 300 17.40 15.20 -0.54
CA PHE A 300 16.92 13.97 -1.16
C PHE A 300 18.07 13.19 -1.80
N LYS A 301 19.04 13.87 -2.41
CA LYS A 301 20.24 13.22 -2.97
C LYS A 301 21.03 12.47 -1.90
N ILE A 302 21.21 13.06 -0.73
CA ILE A 302 21.89 12.39 0.40
C ILE A 302 21.16 11.09 0.76
N VAL A 303 19.85 11.17 0.92
CA VAL A 303 19.01 9.99 1.26
C VAL A 303 19.08 8.94 0.15
N TRP A 304 19.04 9.36 -1.11
CA TRP A 304 19.11 8.51 -2.28
C TRP A 304 20.45 7.77 -2.40
N ASP A 305 21.57 8.47 -2.20
CA ASP A 305 22.89 7.87 -2.28
C ASP A 305 23.13 6.86 -1.15
N LEU A 306 22.61 7.14 0.05
CA LEU A 306 22.68 6.22 1.19
C LEU A 306 21.73 5.01 1.05
N ALA A 307 20.74 5.06 0.16
CA ALA A 307 19.81 3.97 -0.12
C ALA A 307 20.25 3.04 -1.27
N ASP A 308 21.50 3.17 -1.72
CA ASP A 308 22.05 2.38 -2.83
C ASP A 308 22.29 0.92 -2.45
N HIS A 309 21.25 0.11 -2.61
CA HIS A 309 21.26 -1.32 -2.30
C HIS A 309 22.09 -2.17 -3.29
N VAL A 310 22.44 -1.62 -4.45
CA VAL A 310 23.36 -2.27 -5.40
C VAL A 310 24.79 -2.13 -4.91
N LYS A 311 25.13 -0.97 -4.36
CA LYS A 311 26.45 -0.68 -3.81
C LYS A 311 26.66 -1.29 -2.41
N TYR A 312 25.62 -1.32 -1.60
CA TYR A 312 25.69 -1.74 -0.19
C TYR A 312 24.75 -2.94 0.05
N PRO A 313 25.27 -4.13 0.45
CA PRO A 313 24.43 -5.28 0.81
C PRO A 313 23.42 -4.97 1.92
N ARG A 314 23.78 -4.03 2.80
CA ARG A 314 22.88 -3.39 3.77
C ARG A 314 23.12 -1.89 3.72
N THR A 315 22.13 -1.14 3.27
CA THR A 315 22.26 0.29 3.08
C THR A 315 22.44 1.05 4.38
N PRO A 316 23.26 2.11 4.44
CA PRO A 316 23.51 2.88 5.66
C PRO A 316 22.28 3.46 6.30
N ASN A 317 21.32 3.92 5.51
CA ASN A 317 20.04 4.47 6.00
C ASN A 317 18.92 3.43 6.12
N ARG A 318 19.19 2.16 5.79
CA ARG A 318 18.22 1.06 5.83
C ARG A 318 17.04 1.21 4.86
N PHE A 319 17.19 1.94 3.77
CA PHE A 319 16.24 2.04 2.66
C PHE A 319 16.81 1.42 1.39
N ALA A 320 15.94 0.92 0.52
CA ALA A 320 16.32 0.59 -0.85
C ALA A 320 15.87 1.72 -1.78
N ARG A 321 16.64 2.01 -2.80
CA ARG A 321 16.25 3.00 -3.81
C ARG A 321 15.65 2.30 -5.03
N TYR A 322 14.66 2.93 -5.63
CA TYR A 322 14.05 2.49 -6.88
C TYR A 322 13.87 3.68 -7.81
N PHE A 323 14.28 3.56 -9.04
CA PHE A 323 14.00 4.55 -10.06
C PHE A 323 12.98 3.96 -11.05
N SER A 324 11.85 4.62 -11.19
CA SER A 324 10.85 4.20 -12.17
C SER A 324 11.44 4.39 -13.57
N PRO A 325 11.58 3.33 -14.39
CA PRO A 325 12.12 3.44 -15.73
C PRO A 325 11.25 4.41 -16.54
N SER A 326 11.93 5.23 -17.37
CA SER A 326 11.22 6.06 -18.33
C SER A 326 10.57 5.16 -19.36
N PHE A 327 9.29 5.38 -19.67
CA PHE A 327 8.75 4.97 -20.93
C PHE A 327 9.42 5.83 -22.02
N ASP A 328 10.49 5.33 -22.57
CA ASP A 328 10.88 5.66 -23.92
C ASP A 328 10.20 4.61 -24.78
N GLY A 329 8.95 4.92 -25.15
CA GLY A 329 8.19 4.16 -26.13
C GLY A 329 8.67 4.53 -27.52
#